data_8c71dbdfa19fc9d996b89e3b98a115e5
#
_entry.id   8c71dbdfa19fc9d996b89e3b98a115e5
#
_cell.length_a   1.000
_cell.length_b   1.000
_cell.length_c   1.000
_cell.angle_alpha   90.00
_cell.angle_beta   90.00
_cell.angle_gamma   90.00
#
_symmetry.space_group_name_H-M   'P 1'
#
loop_
_entity.id
_entity.type
_entity.pdbx_description
1 polymer ?
#
loop_
_entity_poly.entity_id
_entity_poly.type
_entity_poly.pdbx_seq_one_letter_code
_entity_poly.pdbx_strand_id
1 'polypeptide(L)'
;ALARAKALDKGAIKGLLHGLPIGVKDLFDTHDLPTSYGSSIYADNYPSTDAVSVALMRQSGGIILGKTVTTEFASFKSGKTTNPHHSQHTPGGSSSGSAVAVGDFMIPLATGSQTAGSIIRPASFCGVVGYKPSFGKISTAGVKSLAPSLDTLGCFGRTVEDVALGIAAMSGDHELAKVSDLHNKVRIAICKTPEWQYACPETRGALAIARFS
;
A
#
# COMPACT_ATOMS: atom_id res chain seq x y z
N ALA A 1 -7.82 -16.14 -8.97
CA ALA A 1 -8.69 -15.38 -8.05
C ALA A 1 -10.07 -16.02 -7.92
N LEU A 2 -10.88 -16.21 -9.02
CA LEU A 2 -12.27 -16.74 -8.95
C LEU A 2 -12.40 -18.12 -8.31
N ALA A 3 -11.50 -19.06 -8.63
CA ALA A 3 -11.50 -20.39 -8.01
C ALA A 3 -11.29 -20.30 -6.49
N ARG A 4 -10.42 -19.40 -6.06
CA ARG A 4 -10.17 -19.14 -4.63
C ARG A 4 -11.39 -18.50 -3.95
N ALA A 5 -12.04 -17.52 -4.58
CA ALA A 5 -13.27 -16.92 -4.09
C ALA A 5 -14.36 -17.97 -3.88
N LYS A 6 -14.64 -18.79 -4.90
CA LYS A 6 -15.61 -19.89 -4.81
C LYS A 6 -15.28 -20.93 -3.73
N ALA A 7 -13.99 -21.15 -3.44
CA ALA A 7 -13.57 -22.06 -2.36
C ALA A 7 -13.79 -21.43 -0.98
N LEU A 8 -13.55 -20.12 -0.85
CA LEU A 8 -13.82 -19.38 0.39
C LEU A 8 -15.30 -19.28 0.69
N ASP A 9 -16.16 -19.05 -0.29
CA ASP A 9 -17.63 -18.99 -0.16
C ASP A 9 -18.23 -20.27 0.45
N LYS A 10 -17.57 -21.42 0.23
CA LYS A 10 -18.01 -22.73 0.72
C LYS A 10 -17.46 -23.10 2.09
N GLY A 11 -16.53 -22.32 2.62
CA GLY A 11 -15.80 -22.62 3.85
C GLY A 11 -16.17 -21.73 5.01
N ALA A 12 -15.62 -22.05 6.19
CA ALA A 12 -15.68 -21.15 7.34
C ALA A 12 -14.85 -19.88 7.10
N ILE A 13 -15.21 -18.78 7.75
CA ILE A 13 -14.44 -17.53 7.73
C ILE A 13 -13.01 -17.80 8.21
N LYS A 14 -12.03 -17.44 7.36
CA LYS A 14 -10.61 -17.75 7.62
C LYS A 14 -9.87 -16.67 8.40
N GLY A 15 -10.37 -15.44 8.42
CA GLY A 15 -9.71 -14.32 9.11
C GLY A 15 -10.16 -12.97 8.60
N LEU A 16 -9.41 -11.93 8.97
CA LEU A 16 -9.75 -10.51 8.76
C LEU A 16 -10.00 -10.12 7.30
N LEU A 17 -9.38 -10.81 6.35
CA LEU A 17 -9.44 -10.47 4.92
C LEU A 17 -10.25 -11.49 4.11
N HIS A 18 -11.11 -12.30 4.77
CA HIS A 18 -11.85 -13.38 4.10
C HIS A 18 -12.62 -12.91 2.87
N GLY A 19 -12.22 -13.39 1.69
CA GLY A 19 -12.84 -13.06 0.41
C GLY A 19 -12.44 -11.70 -0.18
N LEU A 20 -11.64 -10.89 0.53
CA LEU A 20 -11.27 -9.55 0.07
C LEU A 20 -10.25 -9.60 -1.08
N PRO A 21 -10.51 -8.98 -2.24
CA PRO A 21 -9.54 -8.89 -3.33
C PRO A 21 -8.44 -7.86 -3.00
N ILE A 22 -7.18 -8.24 -3.25
CA ILE A 22 -6.01 -7.46 -2.86
C ILE A 22 -5.07 -7.30 -4.04
N GLY A 23 -4.58 -6.10 -4.26
CA GLY A 23 -3.48 -5.81 -5.16
C GLY A 23 -2.12 -5.87 -4.44
N VAL A 24 -1.15 -6.52 -5.04
CA VAL A 24 0.19 -6.66 -4.46
C VAL A 24 1.20 -5.87 -5.27
N LYS A 25 1.83 -4.86 -4.64
CA LYS A 25 2.88 -4.07 -5.30
C LYS A 25 3.97 -4.97 -5.87
N ASP A 26 4.40 -4.68 -7.07
CA ASP A 26 5.33 -5.52 -7.83
C ASP A 26 6.81 -5.45 -7.36
N LEU A 27 6.98 -5.24 -6.05
CA LEU A 27 8.23 -5.48 -5.31
C LEU A 27 8.12 -6.67 -4.36
N PHE A 28 6.89 -7.14 -4.09
CA PHE A 28 6.62 -8.25 -3.19
C PHE A 28 6.56 -9.54 -3.99
N ASP A 29 7.30 -10.52 -3.56
CA ASP A 29 7.28 -11.85 -4.16
C ASP A 29 5.92 -12.51 -3.99
N THR A 30 5.47 -13.17 -5.06
CA THR A 30 4.23 -13.95 -5.11
C THR A 30 4.52 -15.25 -5.85
N HIS A 31 4.25 -16.40 -5.25
CA HIS A 31 4.60 -17.71 -5.81
C HIS A 31 3.83 -18.07 -7.09
N ASP A 32 2.69 -17.40 -7.33
CA ASP A 32 1.76 -17.70 -8.43
C ASP A 32 1.68 -16.61 -9.50
N LEU A 33 2.45 -15.53 -9.36
CA LEU A 33 2.51 -14.41 -10.31
C LEU A 33 3.96 -13.93 -10.47
N PRO A 34 4.35 -13.44 -11.64
CA PRO A 34 5.68 -12.88 -11.82
C PRO A 34 5.87 -11.63 -10.95
N THR A 35 7.10 -11.39 -10.51
CA THR A 35 7.50 -10.20 -9.75
C THR A 35 8.62 -9.50 -10.50
N SER A 36 8.27 -8.46 -11.26
CA SER A 36 9.19 -7.80 -12.20
C SER A 36 9.97 -6.64 -11.60
N TYR A 37 9.64 -6.21 -10.39
CA TYR A 37 10.23 -5.02 -9.74
C TYR A 37 10.09 -3.74 -10.58
N GLY A 38 9.08 -3.71 -11.47
CA GLY A 38 8.85 -2.61 -12.40
C GLY A 38 9.84 -2.55 -13.55
N SER A 39 10.64 -3.59 -13.79
CA SER A 39 11.68 -3.64 -14.82
C SER A 39 11.49 -4.82 -15.75
N SER A 40 11.71 -4.59 -17.06
CA SER A 40 11.68 -5.65 -18.07
C SER A 40 12.78 -6.70 -17.89
N ILE A 41 13.86 -6.38 -17.17
CA ILE A 41 14.95 -7.33 -16.86
C ILE A 41 14.42 -8.52 -16.05
N TYR A 42 13.37 -8.31 -15.24
CA TYR A 42 12.78 -9.32 -14.38
C TYR A 42 11.36 -9.73 -14.83
N ALA A 43 11.02 -9.54 -16.11
CA ALA A 43 9.67 -9.85 -16.63
C ALA A 43 9.25 -11.32 -16.38
N ASP A 44 10.21 -12.23 -16.47
CA ASP A 44 10.01 -13.68 -16.29
C ASP A 44 10.50 -14.17 -14.91
N ASN A 45 10.63 -13.29 -13.93
CA ASN A 45 11.01 -13.68 -12.58
C ASN A 45 9.79 -14.21 -11.81
N TYR A 46 9.73 -15.51 -11.60
CA TYR A 46 8.72 -16.21 -10.82
C TYR A 46 9.29 -16.65 -9.48
N PRO A 47 9.01 -15.94 -8.39
CA PRO A 47 9.46 -16.35 -7.06
C PRO A 47 8.87 -17.72 -6.65
N SER A 48 9.65 -18.53 -5.96
CA SER A 48 9.19 -19.84 -5.47
C SER A 48 8.28 -19.76 -4.25
N THR A 49 8.29 -18.62 -3.54
CA THR A 49 7.52 -18.40 -2.33
C THR A 49 6.91 -16.99 -2.32
N ASP A 50 5.85 -16.82 -1.55
CA ASP A 50 5.31 -15.49 -1.24
C ASP A 50 6.25 -14.73 -0.29
N ALA A 51 6.27 -13.40 -0.39
CA ALA A 51 6.74 -12.55 0.68
C ALA A 51 5.94 -12.84 1.97
N VAL A 52 6.60 -12.74 3.13
CA VAL A 52 5.97 -13.08 4.43
C VAL A 52 4.64 -12.33 4.62
N SER A 53 4.59 -11.04 4.33
CA SER A 53 3.37 -10.24 4.44
C SER A 53 2.26 -10.71 3.49
N VAL A 54 2.60 -11.17 2.28
CA VAL A 54 1.64 -11.72 1.32
C VAL A 54 1.09 -13.07 1.80
N ALA A 55 1.96 -13.93 2.33
CA ALA A 55 1.55 -15.22 2.90
C ALA A 55 0.56 -15.02 4.05
N LEU A 56 0.83 -14.07 4.96
CA LEU A 56 -0.06 -13.73 6.07
C LEU A 56 -1.42 -13.19 5.59
N MET A 57 -1.43 -12.35 4.55
CA MET A 57 -2.69 -11.87 3.94
C MET A 57 -3.50 -13.01 3.35
N ARG A 58 -2.86 -13.99 2.66
CA ARG A 58 -3.53 -15.20 2.16
C ARG A 58 -4.07 -16.09 3.30
N GLN A 59 -3.32 -16.23 4.38
CA GLN A 59 -3.76 -16.97 5.58
C GLN A 59 -4.97 -16.32 6.24
N SER A 60 -5.04 -14.98 6.23
CA SER A 60 -6.19 -14.20 6.69
C SER A 60 -7.40 -14.27 5.75
N GLY A 61 -7.36 -15.08 4.69
CA GLY A 61 -8.46 -15.28 3.74
C GLY A 61 -8.46 -14.31 2.57
N GLY A 62 -7.45 -13.46 2.42
CA GLY A 62 -7.32 -12.54 1.30
C GLY A 62 -7.13 -13.25 -0.05
N ILE A 63 -7.60 -12.61 -1.11
CA ILE A 63 -7.48 -13.08 -2.49
C ILE A 63 -6.53 -12.16 -3.22
N ILE A 64 -5.34 -12.64 -3.54
CA ILE A 64 -4.42 -11.85 -4.38
C ILE A 64 -5.00 -11.83 -5.79
N LEU A 65 -5.45 -10.63 -6.20
CA LEU A 65 -6.07 -10.43 -7.51
C LEU A 65 -5.02 -10.25 -8.61
N GLY A 66 -3.93 -9.57 -8.31
CA GLY A 66 -2.86 -9.31 -9.25
C GLY A 66 -1.74 -8.45 -8.68
N LYS A 67 -0.76 -8.15 -9.53
CA LYS A 67 0.35 -7.26 -9.22
C LYS A 67 -0.01 -5.82 -9.60
N THR A 68 0.38 -4.87 -8.75
CA THR A 68 0.20 -3.44 -9.00
C THR A 68 1.52 -2.78 -9.37
N VAL A 69 1.47 -1.84 -10.31
CA VAL A 69 2.66 -1.18 -10.86
C VAL A 69 3.46 -0.48 -9.77
N THR A 70 4.77 -0.71 -9.77
CA THR A 70 5.76 0.08 -9.05
C THR A 70 6.59 0.91 -10.03
N THR A 71 7.19 2.00 -9.59
CA THR A 71 8.30 2.60 -10.35
C THR A 71 9.46 1.60 -10.37
N GLU A 72 10.30 1.63 -11.41
CA GLU A 72 11.39 0.67 -11.60
C GLU A 72 12.29 0.63 -10.35
N PHE A 73 12.42 -0.54 -9.71
CA PHE A 73 13.16 -0.78 -8.46
C PHE A 73 12.81 0.19 -7.32
N ALA A 74 11.56 0.64 -7.23
CA ALA A 74 11.11 1.67 -6.29
C ALA A 74 11.81 3.04 -6.45
N SER A 75 12.54 3.26 -7.55
CA SER A 75 13.30 4.48 -7.85
C SER A 75 12.43 5.54 -8.55
N PHE A 76 13.00 6.41 -9.39
CA PHE A 76 12.31 7.56 -9.98
C PHE A 76 11.70 7.30 -11.36
N LYS A 77 12.08 6.22 -12.05
CA LYS A 77 11.52 5.88 -13.36
C LYS A 77 10.07 5.44 -13.21
N SER A 78 9.14 6.30 -13.61
CA SER A 78 7.70 6.04 -13.56
C SER A 78 7.28 4.93 -14.51
N GLY A 79 6.25 4.18 -14.12
CA GLY A 79 5.53 3.22 -14.98
C GLY A 79 4.47 3.92 -15.84
N LYS A 80 3.60 3.12 -16.47
CA LYS A 80 2.52 3.58 -17.36
C LYS A 80 1.28 4.11 -16.62
N THR A 81 1.20 3.94 -15.32
CA THR A 81 0.05 4.32 -14.49
C THR A 81 -0.11 5.84 -14.44
N THR A 82 -1.31 6.33 -14.68
CA THR A 82 -1.69 7.74 -14.58
C THR A 82 -2.55 8.00 -13.35
N ASN A 83 -2.71 9.27 -12.98
CA ASN A 83 -3.52 9.66 -11.83
C ASN A 83 -5.02 9.40 -12.11
N PRO A 84 -5.79 8.79 -11.19
CA PRO A 84 -7.20 8.47 -11.40
C PRO A 84 -8.09 9.70 -11.53
N HIS A 85 -7.68 10.85 -10.98
CA HIS A 85 -8.43 12.09 -11.06
C HIS A 85 -8.10 12.91 -12.30
N HIS A 86 -6.90 12.72 -12.90
CA HIS A 86 -6.47 13.48 -14.08
C HIS A 86 -5.35 12.73 -14.82
N SER A 87 -5.66 12.19 -16.00
CA SER A 87 -4.76 11.32 -16.77
C SER A 87 -3.43 11.97 -17.21
N GLN A 88 -3.36 13.30 -17.24
CA GLN A 88 -2.13 14.04 -17.58
C GLN A 88 -1.20 14.24 -16.38
N HIS A 89 -1.64 13.85 -15.18
CA HIS A 89 -0.86 13.99 -13.95
C HIS A 89 -0.30 12.65 -13.48
N THR A 90 0.83 12.71 -12.77
CA THR A 90 1.41 11.54 -12.11
C THR A 90 0.55 11.09 -10.92
N PRO A 91 0.41 9.78 -10.68
CA PRO A 91 -0.20 9.27 -9.45
C PRO A 91 0.75 9.32 -8.25
N GLY A 92 1.94 9.87 -8.41
CA GLY A 92 3.04 9.71 -7.45
C GLY A 92 3.67 8.32 -7.56
N GLY A 93 4.51 7.99 -6.59
CA GLY A 93 5.21 6.70 -6.55
C GLY A 93 6.09 6.59 -5.29
N SER A 94 6.72 5.42 -5.11
CA SER A 94 6.87 4.32 -6.06
C SER A 94 5.68 3.36 -6.13
N SER A 95 4.77 3.32 -5.16
CA SER A 95 3.58 2.45 -5.12
C SER A 95 2.43 3.02 -5.98
N SER A 96 2.73 3.44 -7.21
CA SER A 96 1.81 4.14 -8.12
C SER A 96 0.55 3.32 -8.42
N GLY A 97 0.71 2.10 -8.92
CA GLY A 97 -0.42 1.24 -9.29
C GLY A 97 -1.28 0.83 -8.10
N SER A 98 -0.68 0.70 -6.90
CA SER A 98 -1.42 0.37 -5.67
C SER A 98 -2.39 1.49 -5.28
N ALA A 99 -1.90 2.74 -5.25
CA ALA A 99 -2.72 3.88 -4.90
C ALA A 99 -3.83 4.12 -5.95
N VAL A 100 -3.49 4.00 -7.25
CA VAL A 100 -4.47 4.15 -8.33
C VAL A 100 -5.53 3.07 -8.28
N ALA A 101 -5.16 1.80 -8.10
CA ALA A 101 -6.14 0.71 -8.09
C ALA A 101 -7.17 0.84 -6.95
N VAL A 102 -6.77 1.42 -5.81
CA VAL A 102 -7.68 1.73 -4.71
C VAL A 102 -8.49 3.00 -5.01
N GLY A 103 -7.85 4.06 -5.53
CA GLY A 103 -8.50 5.33 -5.84
C GLY A 103 -9.51 5.25 -6.99
N ASP A 104 -9.26 4.36 -7.95
CA ASP A 104 -10.14 4.10 -9.10
C ASP A 104 -11.13 2.94 -8.84
N PHE A 105 -11.29 2.54 -7.58
CA PHE A 105 -12.25 1.51 -7.13
C PHE A 105 -12.07 0.12 -7.77
N MET A 106 -10.90 -0.19 -8.32
CA MET A 106 -10.60 -1.53 -8.88
C MET A 106 -10.53 -2.59 -7.78
N ILE A 107 -9.96 -2.23 -6.61
CA ILE A 107 -9.80 -3.08 -5.43
C ILE A 107 -9.95 -2.26 -4.14
N PRO A 108 -10.39 -2.86 -3.04
CA PRO A 108 -10.50 -2.15 -1.76
C PRO A 108 -9.17 -1.97 -1.02
N LEU A 109 -8.19 -2.86 -1.24
CA LEU A 109 -6.94 -2.90 -0.50
C LEU A 109 -5.76 -3.22 -1.42
N ALA A 110 -4.63 -2.53 -1.24
CA ALA A 110 -3.39 -2.82 -1.95
C ALA A 110 -2.17 -2.66 -1.03
N THR A 111 -1.11 -3.49 -1.25
CA THR A 111 0.15 -3.35 -0.52
C THR A 111 0.99 -2.20 -1.07
N GLY A 112 1.83 -1.63 -0.21
CA GLY A 112 2.81 -0.62 -0.56
C GLY A 112 4.12 -0.78 0.20
N SER A 113 5.17 -0.14 -0.28
CA SER A 113 6.44 -0.01 0.43
C SER A 113 6.91 1.43 0.38
N GLN A 114 7.61 1.87 1.43
CA GLN A 114 8.13 3.23 1.53
C GLN A 114 9.53 3.24 2.13
N THR A 115 10.46 3.83 1.40
CA THR A 115 11.78 4.21 1.89
C THR A 115 11.77 5.68 2.35
N ALA A 116 11.27 6.57 1.50
CA ALA A 116 11.13 8.00 1.78
C ALA A 116 9.66 8.45 1.80
N GLY A 117 8.96 8.40 0.65
CA GLY A 117 7.59 8.88 0.49
C GLY A 117 6.67 7.94 -0.29
N SER A 118 7.09 6.70 -0.56
CA SER A 118 6.49 5.84 -1.58
C SER A 118 5.14 5.19 -1.20
N ILE A 119 4.58 5.47 -0.03
CA ILE A 119 3.19 5.21 0.36
C ILE A 119 2.45 6.53 0.48
N ILE A 120 2.95 7.45 1.31
CA ILE A 120 2.21 8.67 1.65
C ILE A 120 2.04 9.59 0.44
N ARG A 121 3.06 9.70 -0.43
CA ARG A 121 2.99 10.55 -1.63
C ARG A 121 1.93 10.06 -2.63
N PRO A 122 1.95 8.80 -3.11
CA PRO A 122 0.90 8.35 -4.03
C PRO A 122 -0.48 8.30 -3.37
N ALA A 123 -0.60 8.04 -2.06
CA ALA A 123 -1.87 8.14 -1.35
C ALA A 123 -2.46 9.56 -1.43
N SER A 124 -1.64 10.58 -1.14
CA SER A 124 -2.03 11.99 -1.24
C SER A 124 -2.43 12.37 -2.68
N PHE A 125 -1.68 11.91 -3.69
CA PHE A 125 -1.94 12.25 -5.08
C PHE A 125 -3.20 11.58 -5.64
N CYS A 126 -3.53 10.40 -5.14
CA CYS A 126 -4.70 9.61 -5.58
C CYS A 126 -5.93 9.76 -4.68
N GLY A 127 -5.87 10.57 -3.61
CA GLY A 127 -7.00 10.80 -2.72
C GLY A 127 -7.43 9.56 -1.92
N VAL A 128 -6.48 8.73 -1.50
CA VAL A 128 -6.74 7.51 -0.72
C VAL A 128 -5.99 7.54 0.61
N VAL A 129 -6.38 6.68 1.54
CA VAL A 129 -5.65 6.50 2.79
C VAL A 129 -4.45 5.59 2.53
N GLY A 130 -3.25 6.08 2.83
CA GLY A 130 -2.02 5.30 2.83
C GLY A 130 -1.42 5.28 4.23
N TYR A 131 -1.10 4.10 4.73
CA TYR A 131 -0.52 3.96 6.06
C TYR A 131 0.83 3.23 6.01
N LYS A 132 1.85 3.90 6.55
CA LYS A 132 3.18 3.37 6.79
C LYS A 132 3.38 3.21 8.31
N PRO A 133 3.38 1.99 8.83
CA PRO A 133 3.63 1.75 10.25
C PRO A 133 5.07 2.09 10.65
N SER A 134 5.39 1.92 11.91
CA SER A 134 6.76 2.03 12.41
C SER A 134 7.68 1.02 11.71
N PHE A 135 8.95 1.40 11.54
CA PHE A 135 9.98 0.52 10.97
C PHE A 135 10.04 -0.82 11.73
N GLY A 136 10.17 -1.91 10.98
CA GLY A 136 10.23 -3.26 11.53
C GLY A 136 8.90 -3.89 11.99
N LYS A 137 7.76 -3.14 11.92
CA LYS A 137 6.45 -3.70 12.33
C LYS A 137 5.95 -4.79 11.39
N ILE A 138 6.29 -4.71 10.11
CA ILE A 138 5.95 -5.72 9.09
C ILE A 138 7.27 -6.26 8.52
N SER A 139 7.38 -7.59 8.43
CA SER A 139 8.56 -8.26 7.85
C SER A 139 8.75 -7.89 6.38
N THR A 140 9.96 -7.50 6.01
CA THR A 140 10.37 -7.20 4.63
C THR A 140 10.89 -8.42 3.86
N ALA A 141 10.87 -9.62 4.47
CA ALA A 141 11.33 -10.84 3.82
C ALA A 141 10.48 -11.16 2.57
N GLY A 142 11.15 -11.41 1.45
CA GLY A 142 10.52 -11.61 0.14
C GLY A 142 10.08 -10.30 -0.55
N VAL A 143 10.60 -9.14 -0.11
CA VAL A 143 10.34 -7.86 -0.78
C VAL A 143 11.66 -7.27 -1.28
N LYS A 144 11.67 -6.84 -2.55
CA LYS A 144 12.87 -6.18 -3.14
C LYS A 144 13.17 -4.90 -2.38
N SER A 145 14.32 -4.88 -1.73
CA SER A 145 14.78 -3.73 -0.96
C SER A 145 15.35 -2.62 -1.86
N LEU A 146 15.11 -1.37 -1.48
CA LEU A 146 15.81 -0.18 -1.98
C LEU A 146 16.85 0.29 -0.96
N ALA A 147 16.47 0.41 0.32
CA ALA A 147 17.37 0.76 1.42
C ALA A 147 16.93 0.03 2.70
N PRO A 148 17.59 -1.08 3.07
CA PRO A 148 17.15 -1.96 4.17
C PRO A 148 16.93 -1.27 5.51
N SER A 149 17.69 -0.21 5.80
CA SER A 149 17.57 0.57 7.05
C SER A 149 16.39 1.53 7.08
N LEU A 150 15.68 1.74 5.96
CA LEU A 150 14.59 2.70 5.83
C LEU A 150 13.30 2.04 5.34
N ASP A 151 13.40 0.96 4.57
CA ASP A 151 12.27 0.32 3.92
C ASP A 151 11.23 -0.16 4.93
N THR A 152 10.02 0.32 4.76
CA THR A 152 8.88 -0.04 5.58
C THR A 152 7.71 -0.45 4.67
N LEU A 153 7.04 -1.53 5.02
CA LEU A 153 5.86 -1.98 4.30
C LEU A 153 4.59 -1.39 4.91
N GLY A 154 3.57 -1.23 4.09
CA GLY A 154 2.26 -0.75 4.50
C GLY A 154 1.23 -1.00 3.41
N CYS A 155 0.09 -0.32 3.47
CA CYS A 155 -0.99 -0.53 2.53
C CYS A 155 -1.79 0.74 2.22
N PHE A 156 -2.68 0.60 1.25
CA PHE A 156 -3.65 1.59 0.80
C PHE A 156 -5.06 1.05 0.96
N GLY A 157 -5.96 1.89 1.41
CA GLY A 157 -7.39 1.64 1.49
C GLY A 157 -8.17 2.94 1.25
N ARG A 158 -9.49 2.89 1.23
CA ARG A 158 -10.31 4.10 1.12
C ARG A 158 -10.61 4.73 2.46
N THR A 159 -10.58 3.92 3.52
CA THR A 159 -10.82 4.38 4.90
C THR A 159 -9.67 3.98 5.82
N VAL A 160 -9.66 4.53 7.03
CA VAL A 160 -8.71 4.15 8.09
C VAL A 160 -8.91 2.70 8.50
N GLU A 161 -10.15 2.24 8.56
CA GLU A 161 -10.53 0.86 8.89
C GLU A 161 -9.99 -0.12 7.85
N ASP A 162 -10.07 0.21 6.55
CA ASP A 162 -9.51 -0.62 5.48
C ASP A 162 -8.01 -0.85 5.69
N VAL A 163 -7.25 0.24 5.94
CA VAL A 163 -5.80 0.13 6.14
C VAL A 163 -5.46 -0.56 7.46
N ALA A 164 -6.27 -0.38 8.50
CA ALA A 164 -6.09 -1.07 9.77
C ALA A 164 -6.19 -2.60 9.60
N LEU A 165 -7.22 -3.07 8.88
CA LEU A 165 -7.36 -4.49 8.51
C LEU A 165 -6.17 -5.00 7.70
N GLY A 166 -5.73 -4.21 6.71
CA GLY A 166 -4.56 -4.54 5.87
C GLY A 166 -3.28 -4.69 6.69
N ILE A 167 -3.00 -3.73 7.57
CA ILE A 167 -1.80 -3.74 8.43
C ILE A 167 -1.85 -4.90 9.42
N ALA A 168 -3.00 -5.15 10.04
CA ALA A 168 -3.18 -6.26 10.96
C ALA A 168 -2.87 -7.60 10.28
N ALA A 169 -3.40 -7.80 9.08
CA ALA A 169 -3.14 -9.02 8.30
C ALA A 169 -1.67 -9.13 7.84
N MET A 170 -1.05 -8.03 7.39
CA MET A 170 0.35 -8.04 6.93
C MET A 170 1.36 -8.27 8.06
N SER A 171 1.05 -7.83 9.27
CA SER A 171 1.94 -7.96 10.43
C SER A 171 1.68 -9.21 11.26
N GLY A 172 0.48 -9.82 11.12
CA GLY A 172 0.01 -10.88 12.01
C GLY A 172 -0.47 -10.38 13.39
N ASP A 173 -0.48 -9.06 13.59
CA ASP A 173 -0.93 -8.43 14.85
C ASP A 173 -2.38 -7.97 14.69
N HIS A 174 -3.32 -8.80 15.09
CA HIS A 174 -4.75 -8.58 14.90
C HIS A 174 -5.31 -7.43 15.74
N GLU A 175 -4.60 -6.99 16.78
CA GLU A 175 -5.02 -5.84 17.59
C GLU A 175 -5.01 -4.54 16.78
N LEU A 176 -4.17 -4.47 15.75
CA LEU A 176 -4.10 -3.31 14.84
C LEU A 176 -5.34 -3.12 13.97
N ALA A 177 -6.22 -4.12 13.88
CA ALA A 177 -7.51 -4.00 13.20
C ALA A 177 -8.55 -3.21 14.01
N LYS A 178 -8.31 -3.03 15.31
CA LYS A 178 -9.22 -2.31 16.20
C LYS A 178 -9.02 -0.81 16.07
N VAL A 179 -9.88 -0.17 15.29
CA VAL A 179 -9.94 1.29 15.23
C VAL A 179 -10.91 1.75 16.31
N SER A 180 -10.44 2.59 17.23
CA SER A 180 -11.27 3.17 18.28
C SER A 180 -11.30 4.69 18.16
N ASP A 181 -12.43 5.30 18.54
CA ASP A 181 -12.53 6.74 18.66
C ASP A 181 -11.51 7.26 19.69
N LEU A 182 -10.90 8.38 19.37
CA LEU A 182 -10.01 9.06 20.28
C LEU A 182 -10.84 9.78 21.35
N HIS A 183 -10.87 9.24 22.56
CA HIS A 183 -11.60 9.84 23.70
C HIS A 183 -10.89 11.06 24.30
N ASN A 184 -9.63 11.32 23.93
CA ASN A 184 -8.83 12.42 24.45
C ASN A 184 -8.50 13.44 23.36
N LYS A 185 -8.35 14.71 23.75
CA LYS A 185 -7.85 15.74 22.84
C LYS A 185 -6.44 15.40 22.38
N VAL A 186 -6.29 15.18 21.08
CA VAL A 186 -5.00 14.93 20.44
C VAL A 186 -4.32 16.25 20.15
N ARG A 187 -3.03 16.35 20.47
CA ARG A 187 -2.20 17.48 20.07
C ARG A 187 -1.44 17.12 18.80
N ILE A 188 -1.73 17.83 17.72
CA ILE A 188 -1.05 17.64 16.43
C ILE A 188 -0.11 18.82 16.20
N ALA A 189 1.14 18.53 15.85
CA ALA A 189 2.14 19.54 15.49
C ALA A 189 2.36 19.53 13.96
N ILE A 190 2.44 20.71 13.36
CA ILE A 190 2.86 20.89 11.98
C ILE A 190 4.34 21.21 11.95
N CYS A 191 5.16 20.33 11.40
CA CYS A 191 6.58 20.53 11.19
C CYS A 191 6.84 21.02 9.77
N LYS A 192 7.33 22.26 9.64
CA LYS A 192 7.79 22.82 8.37
C LYS A 192 9.26 22.49 8.20
N THR A 193 9.58 21.58 7.28
CA THR A 193 10.97 21.23 6.94
C THR A 193 11.63 22.37 6.13
N PRO A 194 12.97 22.33 5.93
CA PRO A 194 13.66 23.31 5.06
C PRO A 194 13.07 23.37 3.64
N GLU A 195 12.51 22.25 3.14
CA GLU A 195 11.89 22.14 1.82
C GLU A 195 10.52 22.83 1.74
N TRP A 196 9.95 23.30 2.86
CA TRP A 196 8.67 24.00 2.88
C TRP A 196 8.63 25.22 1.94
N GLN A 197 9.76 25.84 1.70
CA GLN A 197 9.88 26.97 0.76
C GLN A 197 9.49 26.59 -0.68
N TYR A 198 9.63 25.30 -1.06
CA TYR A 198 9.29 24.77 -2.38
C TYR A 198 7.85 24.23 -2.47
N ALA A 199 7.10 24.22 -1.35
CA ALA A 199 5.71 23.76 -1.35
C ALA A 199 4.86 24.74 -2.19
N CYS A 200 4.05 24.18 -3.09
CA CYS A 200 3.11 24.95 -3.89
C CYS A 200 1.99 25.56 -3.02
N PRO A 201 1.30 26.62 -3.50
CA PRO A 201 0.22 27.28 -2.77
C PRO A 201 -0.89 26.30 -2.34
N GLU A 202 -1.23 25.34 -3.18
CA GLU A 202 -2.27 24.32 -2.91
C GLU A 202 -1.90 23.42 -1.74
N THR A 203 -0.65 22.96 -1.67
CA THR A 203 -0.13 22.16 -0.54
C THR A 203 -0.17 22.97 0.76
N ARG A 204 0.23 24.25 0.70
CA ARG A 204 0.19 25.14 1.88
C ARG A 204 -1.25 25.38 2.34
N GLY A 205 -2.18 25.56 1.38
CA GLY A 205 -3.61 25.74 1.64
C GLY A 205 -4.23 24.48 2.28
N ALA A 206 -3.97 23.29 1.73
CA ALA A 206 -4.47 22.04 2.25
C ALA A 206 -4.03 21.79 3.70
N LEU A 207 -2.75 22.03 4.02
CA LEU A 207 -2.23 21.89 5.39
C LEU A 207 -2.78 22.97 6.35
N ALA A 208 -3.09 24.16 5.86
CA ALA A 208 -3.74 25.19 6.65
C ALA A 208 -5.18 24.79 7.04
N ILE A 209 -5.92 24.18 6.10
CA ILE A 209 -7.28 23.66 6.37
C ILE A 209 -7.21 22.51 7.39
N ALA A 210 -6.36 21.51 7.16
CA ALA A 210 -6.20 20.35 8.04
C ALA A 210 -5.81 20.72 9.49
N ARG A 211 -5.25 21.92 9.72
CA ARG A 211 -4.94 22.43 11.06
C ARG A 211 -6.19 22.73 11.90
N PHE A 212 -7.31 23.02 11.26
CA PHE A 212 -8.55 23.48 11.91
C PHE A 212 -9.67 22.44 11.87
N SER A 213 -9.41 21.26 11.27
CA SER A 213 -10.31 20.10 11.25
C SER A 213 -10.04 19.18 12.42
#